data_7415dda0f51b7104eca8939f753b8361
#
_entry.id   7415dda0f51b7104eca8939f753b8361
#
_cell.length_a   1.000
_cell.length_b   1.000
_cell.length_c   1.000
_cell.angle_alpha   90.00
_cell.angle_beta   90.00
_cell.angle_gamma   90.00
#
_symmetry.space_group_name_H-M   'P 1'
#
loop_
_entity.id
_entity.type
_entity.pdbx_description
1 polymer ?
#
loop_
_entity_poly.entity_id
_entity_poly.type
_entity_poly.pdbx_seq_one_letter_code
_entity_poly.pdbx_strand_id
1 'polypeptide(L)' 'MPYIEIIKQLMIEKHFSQQQLADALGINQTSVSQWLLGNKKPSYESILLLYEKFGITPNEIFGIDI' A
#
# COMPACT_ATOMS: atom_id res chain seq x y z
N MET A 1 -10.97 -0.21 6.25
CA MET A 1 -10.90 -0.08 4.79
C MET A 1 -9.95 -1.13 4.25
N PRO A 2 -10.29 -1.80 3.16
CA PRO A 2 -9.49 -2.94 2.67
C PRO A 2 -8.03 -2.61 2.40
N TYR A 3 -7.74 -1.45 1.83
CA TYR A 3 -6.35 -1.11 1.50
C TYR A 3 -5.46 -0.99 2.73
N ILE A 4 -6.00 -0.57 3.87
CA ILE A 4 -5.22 -0.45 5.11
C ILE A 4 -4.78 -1.83 5.57
N GLU A 5 -5.68 -2.80 5.57
CA GLU A 5 -5.39 -4.18 5.98
C GLU A 5 -4.37 -4.82 5.03
N ILE A 6 -4.54 -4.61 3.74
CA ILE A 6 -3.64 -5.17 2.72
C ILE A 6 -2.23 -4.60 2.88
N ILE A 7 -2.12 -3.29 3.10
CA ILE A 7 -0.82 -2.65 3.28
C ILE A 7 -0.14 -3.11 4.56
N LYS A 8 -0.90 -3.20 5.66
CA LYS A 8 -0.37 -3.73 6.92
C LYS A 8 0.14 -5.16 6.76
N GLN A 9 -0.62 -6.00 6.07
CA GLN A 9 -0.24 -7.39 5.85
C GLN A 9 1.05 -7.46 5.02
N LEU A 10 1.16 -6.65 3.99
CA LEU A 10 2.38 -6.57 3.18
C LEU A 10 3.59 -6.20 4.04
N MET A 11 3.43 -5.20 4.90
CA MET A 11 4.53 -4.75 5.77
C MET A 11 4.96 -5.87 6.71
N ILE A 12 4.02 -6.61 7.27
CA ILE A 12 4.31 -7.74 8.15
C ILE A 12 5.07 -8.82 7.39
N GLU A 13 4.59 -9.20 6.23
CA GLU A 13 5.19 -10.27 5.42
C GLU A 13 6.61 -9.93 4.98
N LYS A 14 6.87 -8.68 4.66
CA LYS A 14 8.17 -8.22 4.18
C LYS A 14 9.06 -7.70 5.30
N HIS A 15 8.56 -7.60 6.53
CA HIS A 15 9.26 -6.98 7.65
C HIS A 15 9.65 -5.53 7.37
N PHE A 16 8.74 -4.79 6.72
CA PHE A 16 8.97 -3.39 6.35
C PHE A 16 8.49 -2.45 7.45
N SER A 17 9.32 -1.42 7.71
CA SER A 17 8.83 -0.20 8.35
C SER A 17 8.12 0.67 7.31
N GLN A 18 7.45 1.73 7.74
CA GLN A 18 6.82 2.68 6.83
C GLN A 18 7.84 3.28 5.86
N GLN A 19 9.03 3.63 6.37
CA GLN A 19 10.09 4.18 5.54
C GLN A 19 10.57 3.17 4.50
N GLN A 20 10.72 1.91 4.91
CA GLN A 20 11.16 0.86 3.99
C GLN A 20 10.15 0.61 2.88
N LEU A 21 8.87 0.62 3.21
CA LEU A 21 7.82 0.48 2.19
C LEU A 21 7.83 1.69 1.24
N ALA A 22 7.94 2.89 1.79
CA ALA A 22 8.03 4.10 0.97
C ALA A 22 9.23 4.06 0.03
N ASP A 23 10.39 3.63 0.54
CA ASP A 23 11.60 3.51 -0.27
C ASP A 23 11.43 2.47 -1.38
N ALA A 24 10.81 1.35 -1.07
CA ALA A 24 10.54 0.29 -2.06
C ALA A 24 9.61 0.76 -3.17
N LEU A 25 8.68 1.65 -2.86
CA LEU A 25 7.74 2.22 -3.83
C LEU A 25 8.27 3.49 -4.49
N GLY A 26 9.35 4.08 -3.96
CA GLY A 26 9.88 5.33 -4.48
C GLY A 26 9.02 6.54 -4.16
N ILE A 27 8.33 6.52 -3.02
CA ILE A 27 7.43 7.59 -2.59
C ILE A 27 7.83 8.09 -1.20
N ASN A 28 7.18 9.13 -0.72
CA ASN A 28 7.37 9.70 0.61
C ASN A 28 6.78 8.80 1.69
N GLN A 29 7.49 8.70 2.82
CA GLN A 29 6.97 8.00 4.00
C GLN A 29 5.64 8.62 4.47
N THR A 30 5.47 9.93 4.34
CA THR A 30 4.23 10.61 4.72
C THR A 30 3.03 10.01 4.00
N SER A 31 3.18 9.63 2.72
CA SER A 31 2.11 8.98 1.97
C SER A 31 1.70 7.66 2.61
N VAL A 32 2.68 6.83 2.98
CA VAL A 32 2.41 5.55 3.64
C VAL A 32 1.70 5.78 4.97
N SER A 33 2.18 6.74 5.77
CA SER A 33 1.55 7.09 7.05
C SER A 33 0.10 7.50 6.87
N GLN A 34 -0.21 8.33 5.87
CA GLN A 34 -1.57 8.78 5.60
C GLN A 34 -2.49 7.63 5.19
N TRP A 35 -1.98 6.68 4.42
CA TRP A 35 -2.74 5.48 4.07
C TRP A 35 -3.10 4.68 5.33
N LEU A 36 -2.12 4.44 6.20
CA LEU A 36 -2.33 3.63 7.40
C LEU A 36 -3.26 4.30 8.40
N LEU A 37 -3.29 5.64 8.43
CA LEU A 37 -4.21 6.40 9.26
C LEU A 37 -5.62 6.51 8.67
N GLY A 38 -5.77 6.12 7.39
CA GLY A 38 -7.05 6.22 6.70
C GLY A 38 -7.38 7.63 6.22
N ASN A 39 -6.42 8.56 6.27
CA ASN A 39 -6.64 9.94 5.86
C ASN A 39 -6.59 10.13 4.35
N LYS A 40 -5.81 9.30 3.65
CA LYS A 40 -5.68 9.35 2.19
C LYS A 40 -5.61 7.93 1.64
N LYS A 41 -6.18 7.77 0.47
CA LYS A 41 -6.08 6.51 -0.28
C LYS A 41 -4.84 6.55 -1.17
N PRO A 42 -4.26 5.38 -1.51
CA PRO A 42 -3.18 5.33 -2.48
C PRO A 42 -3.61 5.96 -3.80
N SER A 43 -2.71 6.72 -4.41
CA SER A 43 -2.95 7.30 -5.74
C SER A 43 -2.93 6.19 -6.80
N TYR A 44 -3.40 6.52 -8.00
CA TYR A 44 -3.35 5.61 -9.13
C TYR A 44 -1.93 5.06 -9.35
N GLU A 45 -0.94 5.95 -9.32
CA GLU A 45 0.46 5.56 -9.51
C GLU A 45 0.93 4.62 -8.41
N SER A 46 0.56 4.90 -7.16
CA SER A 46 0.91 4.03 -6.03
C SER A 46 0.27 2.67 -6.14
N ILE A 47 -0.98 2.61 -6.61
CA ILE A 47 -1.69 1.35 -6.83
C ILE A 47 -0.96 0.51 -7.89
N LEU A 48 -0.53 1.14 -8.99
CA LEU A 48 0.25 0.46 -10.02
C LEU A 48 1.58 -0.06 -9.47
N LEU A 49 2.26 0.72 -8.64
CA LEU A 49 3.51 0.30 -8.04
C LEU A 49 3.32 -0.90 -7.09
N LEU A 50 2.25 -0.89 -6.31
CA LEU A 50 1.92 -2.02 -5.44
C LEU A 50 1.68 -3.28 -6.26
N TYR A 51 1.01 -3.15 -7.40
CA TYR A 51 0.78 -4.27 -8.30
C TYR A 51 2.10 -4.78 -8.91
N GLU A 52 2.89 -3.87 -9.48
CA GLU A 52 4.12 -4.23 -10.18
C GLU A 52 5.17 -4.84 -9.25
N LYS A 53 5.33 -4.28 -8.05
CA LYS A 53 6.40 -4.68 -7.15
C LYS A 53 6.00 -5.83 -6.21
N PHE A 54 4.74 -5.91 -5.83
CA PHE A 54 4.30 -6.85 -4.80
C PHE A 54 3.14 -7.73 -5.23
N GLY A 55 2.61 -7.54 -6.43
CA GLY A 55 1.51 -8.36 -6.93
C GLY A 55 0.16 -8.09 -6.26
N ILE A 56 0.04 -6.97 -5.55
CA ILE A 56 -1.23 -6.59 -4.93
C ILE A 56 -2.12 -5.97 -6.00
N THR A 57 -3.26 -6.60 -6.28
CA THR A 57 -4.15 -6.14 -7.35
C THR A 57 -4.98 -4.94 -6.90
N PRO A 58 -5.40 -4.08 -7.84
CA PRO A 58 -6.33 -3.00 -7.51
C PRO A 58 -7.63 -3.50 -6.88
N ASN A 59 -8.09 -4.68 -7.28
CA ASN A 59 -9.29 -5.28 -6.68
C ASN A 59 -9.13 -5.52 -5.18
N GLU A 60 -7.96 -6.02 -4.77
CA GLU A 60 -7.66 -6.23 -3.36
C GLU A 60 -7.68 -4.91 -2.60
N ILE A 61 -7.07 -3.87 -3.17
CA ILE A 61 -6.99 -2.54 -2.54
C ILE A 61 -8.37 -1.95 -2.32
N PHE A 62 -9.24 -2.06 -3.32
CA PHE A 62 -10.58 -1.49 -3.25
C PHE A 62 -11.61 -2.42 -2.63
N GLY A 63 -11.23 -3.66 -2.34
CA GLY A 63 -12.15 -4.64 -1.77
C GLY A 63 -13.21 -5.10 -2.76
N ILE A 64 -12.88 -5.08 -4.06
CA ILE A 64 -13.79 -5.55 -5.10
C ILE A 64 -13.62 -7.05 -5.25
N ASP A 65 -14.71 -7.76 -5.06
CA ASP A 65 -14.74 -9.21 -5.15
C ASP A 65 -15.27 -9.59 -6.53
N ILE A 66 -14.41 -10.11 -7.38
CA ILE A 66 -14.77 -10.52 -8.73
C ILE A 66 -14.69 -12.03 -8.86
#